data_e6e1c5b25959bbf1c7458f3b7cf5ddcf
#
_entry.id   e6e1c5b25959bbf1c7458f3b7cf5ddcf
#
_cell.length_a   1.000
_cell.length_b   1.000
_cell.length_c   1.000
_cell.angle_alpha   90.00
_cell.angle_beta   90.00
_cell.angle_gamma   90.00
#
_symmetry.space_group_name_H-M   'P 1'
#
loop_
_entity.id
_entity.type
_entity.pdbx_description
1 polymer ?
#
loop_
_entity_poly.entity_id
_entity_poly.type
_entity_poly.pdbx_seq_one_letter_code
_entity_poly.pdbx_strand_id
1 'polypeptide(L)'
;MGRKKKMEMEIVNPNAAGIDIGSRSHFVAVGQSEQDVKEFGVYAQDLTDICNHLKSYGITSVAMESTGDYWQNLFTELIKHDFHVILCNGKFTKHAKGKKTDVKDARWIQKLHALGLLTSSFLPDEQTEILRTYTRQRGNIIQQAASASRKMQKYLKFLNFRLDVVVKDVCGLTGMKIIEDICKGNLDPKELAKHRHYNCKKSEEEIAKALHGNNREDFLFGLKQEFETYQFLQKQLKQCDKQIDRFIKSFFKTRPELKKLKTDAKPYKRENKNAPAIKNFNQLAFQYFGGVDLLAIEGVSHATVLSIMAEIGPEGFKKFKTSKEFVSWLRLAPNNKISGGKILSSKVPKGSNRLKIALRQAANTIGNLKDTHLADFFKRIAFRKGRQAAVSATARKLGVIIWNMITKGIQYQPPTQYLYLDQKRKLGLVKRIRKQIDKFDIKPEDVGFNNSLTASG
;
A
#
# COMPACT_ATOMS: atom_id res chain seq x y z
N MET A 1 -35.67 -7.88 46.52
CA MET A 1 -34.93 -8.08 45.26
C MET A 1 -35.06 -6.85 44.40
N GLY A 2 -34.00 -6.00 44.33
CA GLY A 2 -34.01 -4.75 43.56
C GLY A 2 -33.99 -5.07 42.08
N ARG A 3 -34.94 -4.58 41.29
CA ARG A 3 -34.94 -4.59 39.84
C ARG A 3 -33.70 -3.86 39.36
N LYS A 4 -32.73 -4.55 38.78
CA LYS A 4 -31.62 -3.92 38.03
C LYS A 4 -32.21 -3.03 36.96
N LYS A 5 -32.09 -1.71 37.08
CA LYS A 5 -32.40 -0.76 36.04
C LYS A 5 -31.63 -1.18 34.78
N LYS A 6 -32.30 -1.61 33.72
CA LYS A 6 -31.69 -1.81 32.41
C LYS A 6 -31.18 -0.46 31.97
N MET A 7 -29.88 -0.35 31.75
CA MET A 7 -29.30 0.84 31.16
C MET A 7 -29.71 0.83 29.67
N GLU A 8 -30.68 1.64 29.31
CA GLU A 8 -31.10 1.85 27.92
C GLU A 8 -30.14 2.82 27.28
N MET A 9 -29.48 2.38 26.20
CA MET A 9 -28.64 3.28 25.41
C MET A 9 -29.53 4.14 24.51
N GLU A 10 -29.19 5.40 24.37
CA GLU A 10 -29.88 6.36 23.50
C GLU A 10 -29.75 5.92 22.03
N ILE A 11 -30.85 5.98 21.30
CA ILE A 11 -30.89 5.70 19.85
C ILE A 11 -30.42 6.95 19.12
N VAL A 12 -29.28 6.85 18.45
CA VAL A 12 -28.65 7.93 17.67
C VAL A 12 -29.22 8.00 16.25
N ASN A 13 -29.51 6.84 15.64
CA ASN A 13 -30.07 6.72 14.29
C ASN A 13 -31.39 5.97 14.35
N PRO A 14 -32.53 6.65 14.50
CA PRO A 14 -33.86 5.99 14.64
C PRO A 14 -34.29 5.27 13.37
N ASN A 15 -33.98 5.82 12.19
CA ASN A 15 -34.37 5.27 10.87
C ASN A 15 -33.20 4.44 10.26
N ALA A 16 -32.65 3.51 11.06
CA ALA A 16 -31.51 2.72 10.71
C ALA A 16 -31.88 1.28 10.36
N ALA A 17 -31.31 0.76 9.27
CA ALA A 17 -31.34 -0.67 8.94
C ALA A 17 -29.95 -1.30 9.02
N GLY A 18 -29.93 -2.62 9.19
CA GLY A 18 -28.72 -3.44 9.16
C GLY A 18 -28.86 -4.54 8.11
N ILE A 19 -27.80 -4.76 7.32
CA ILE A 19 -27.81 -5.80 6.29
C ILE A 19 -26.64 -6.75 6.53
N ASP A 20 -26.96 -8.03 6.69
CA ASP A 20 -25.97 -9.11 6.59
C ASP A 20 -25.90 -9.58 5.14
N ILE A 21 -24.67 -9.54 4.57
CA ILE A 21 -24.43 -9.78 3.16
C ILE A 21 -23.88 -11.18 2.95
N GLY A 22 -24.68 -12.03 2.30
CA GLY A 22 -24.30 -13.36 1.88
C GLY A 22 -23.97 -13.45 0.38
N SER A 23 -23.45 -14.59 -0.03
CA SER A 23 -23.15 -14.89 -1.44
C SER A 23 -24.38 -15.31 -2.26
N ARG A 24 -25.46 -15.73 -1.59
CA ARG A 24 -26.69 -16.22 -2.23
C ARG A 24 -27.93 -15.42 -1.85
N SER A 25 -27.92 -14.80 -0.70
CA SER A 25 -29.00 -13.95 -0.19
C SER A 25 -28.46 -12.88 0.74
N HIS A 26 -29.27 -11.84 0.94
CA HIS A 26 -29.06 -10.74 1.87
C HIS A 26 -30.16 -10.71 2.91
N PHE A 27 -29.80 -10.61 4.19
CA PHE A 27 -30.75 -10.48 5.29
C PHE A 27 -30.81 -9.02 5.73
N VAL A 28 -31.99 -8.42 5.60
CA VAL A 28 -32.26 -7.00 5.84
C VAL A 28 -33.09 -6.84 7.10
N ALA A 29 -32.53 -6.22 8.14
CA ALA A 29 -33.19 -5.92 9.39
C ALA A 29 -33.59 -4.44 9.46
N VAL A 30 -34.89 -4.15 9.58
CA VAL A 30 -35.44 -2.79 9.78
C VAL A 30 -35.77 -2.52 11.25
N GLY A 31 -35.69 -3.53 12.10
CA GLY A 31 -35.97 -3.48 13.54
C GLY A 31 -35.26 -4.59 14.32
N GLN A 32 -35.72 -4.83 15.56
CA GLN A 32 -35.07 -5.75 16.49
C GLN A 32 -35.83 -7.07 16.72
N SER A 33 -37.06 -7.23 16.18
CA SER A 33 -37.77 -8.50 16.21
C SER A 33 -37.35 -9.42 15.07
N GLU A 34 -37.67 -10.71 15.15
CA GLU A 34 -37.40 -11.64 14.03
C GLU A 34 -38.30 -11.33 12.81
N GLN A 35 -39.46 -10.78 13.03
CA GLN A 35 -40.39 -10.38 11.98
C GLN A 35 -39.89 -9.14 11.21
N ASP A 36 -38.98 -8.35 11.79
CA ASP A 36 -38.38 -7.18 11.15
C ASP A 36 -37.24 -7.55 10.21
N VAL A 37 -36.95 -8.85 10.02
CA VAL A 37 -35.88 -9.33 9.13
C VAL A 37 -36.47 -10.02 7.93
N LYS A 38 -36.09 -9.56 6.74
CA LYS A 38 -36.51 -10.15 5.47
C LYS A 38 -35.31 -10.61 4.68
N GLU A 39 -35.40 -11.79 4.09
CA GLU A 39 -34.43 -12.33 3.15
C GLU A 39 -34.74 -11.88 1.73
N PHE A 40 -33.67 -11.50 0.98
CA PHE A 40 -33.73 -11.12 -0.43
C PHE A 40 -32.64 -11.87 -1.21
N GLY A 41 -32.87 -12.06 -2.51
CA GLY A 41 -31.87 -12.61 -3.41
C GLY A 41 -30.70 -11.62 -3.70
N VAL A 42 -29.92 -11.94 -4.72
CA VAL A 42 -28.69 -11.20 -5.09
C VAL A 42 -28.75 -10.63 -6.51
N TYR A 43 -29.86 -10.85 -7.22
CA TYR A 43 -30.04 -10.35 -8.58
C TYR A 43 -30.38 -8.86 -8.59
N ALA A 44 -30.21 -8.21 -9.74
CA ALA A 44 -30.44 -6.76 -9.85
C ALA A 44 -31.83 -6.33 -9.37
N GLN A 45 -32.89 -7.12 -9.67
CA GLN A 45 -34.23 -6.85 -9.19
C GLN A 45 -34.32 -6.94 -7.67
N ASP A 46 -33.71 -7.97 -7.06
CA ASP A 46 -33.72 -8.13 -5.60
C ASP A 46 -33.07 -6.94 -4.89
N LEU A 47 -31.98 -6.36 -5.47
CA LEU A 47 -31.33 -5.17 -4.91
C LEU A 47 -32.24 -3.95 -4.95
N THR A 48 -33.03 -3.80 -6.02
CA THR A 48 -34.06 -2.74 -6.12
C THR A 48 -35.22 -3.00 -5.13
N ASP A 49 -35.61 -4.24 -4.96
CA ASP A 49 -36.64 -4.64 -4.00
C ASP A 49 -36.21 -4.38 -2.55
N ILE A 50 -34.94 -4.57 -2.22
CA ILE A 50 -34.34 -4.14 -0.94
C ILE A 50 -34.53 -2.63 -0.75
N CYS A 51 -34.19 -1.82 -1.74
CA CYS A 51 -34.34 -0.37 -1.66
C CYS A 51 -35.81 0.05 -1.43
N ASN A 52 -36.72 -0.57 -2.16
CA ASN A 52 -38.18 -0.32 -2.01
C ASN A 52 -38.69 -0.74 -0.61
N HIS A 53 -38.25 -1.90 -0.13
CA HIS A 53 -38.57 -2.37 1.21
C HIS A 53 -38.07 -1.41 2.28
N LEU A 54 -36.82 -0.96 2.19
CA LEU A 54 -36.26 0.00 3.14
C LEU A 54 -37.03 1.33 3.14
N LYS A 55 -37.43 1.83 1.96
CA LYS A 55 -38.23 3.05 1.81
C LYS A 55 -39.63 2.89 2.45
N SER A 56 -40.27 1.74 2.29
CA SER A 56 -41.63 1.48 2.88
C SER A 56 -41.63 1.52 4.41
N TYR A 57 -40.46 1.28 5.04
CA TYR A 57 -40.27 1.41 6.49
C TYR A 57 -39.68 2.77 6.93
N GLY A 58 -39.57 3.73 6.02
CA GLY A 58 -39.00 5.06 6.32
C GLY A 58 -37.54 5.04 6.71
N ILE A 59 -36.79 4.02 6.31
CA ILE A 59 -35.36 3.92 6.56
C ILE A 59 -34.59 4.96 5.73
N THR A 60 -33.66 5.66 6.36
CA THR A 60 -32.79 6.66 5.70
C THR A 60 -31.34 6.29 5.74
N SER A 61 -30.93 5.41 6.67
CA SER A 61 -29.53 5.02 6.87
C SER A 61 -29.37 3.52 7.01
N VAL A 62 -28.38 2.96 6.32
CA VAL A 62 -28.15 1.51 6.22
C VAL A 62 -26.71 1.20 6.61
N ALA A 63 -26.54 0.21 7.49
CA ALA A 63 -25.23 -0.35 7.76
C ALA A 63 -25.11 -1.75 7.17
N MET A 64 -23.92 -2.05 6.59
CA MET A 64 -23.61 -3.38 6.07
C MET A 64 -22.17 -3.76 6.34
N GLU A 65 -21.89 -5.08 6.43
CA GLU A 65 -20.54 -5.57 6.60
C GLU A 65 -19.80 -5.71 5.26
N SER A 66 -18.52 -5.34 5.20
CA SER A 66 -17.65 -5.48 4.02
C SER A 66 -17.15 -6.92 3.85
N THR A 67 -18.06 -7.89 3.73
CA THR A 67 -17.74 -9.31 3.55
C THR A 67 -17.40 -9.60 2.09
N GLY A 68 -16.18 -10.00 1.80
CA GLY A 68 -15.72 -10.30 0.43
C GLY A 68 -15.92 -9.11 -0.51
N ASP A 69 -16.48 -9.40 -1.67
CA ASP A 69 -16.84 -8.45 -2.75
C ASP A 69 -18.36 -8.36 -3.01
N TYR A 70 -19.16 -9.11 -2.25
CA TYR A 70 -20.62 -9.18 -2.42
C TYR A 70 -21.36 -7.85 -2.10
N TRP A 71 -20.74 -6.96 -1.33
CA TRP A 71 -21.35 -5.71 -0.88
C TRP A 71 -21.43 -4.63 -1.98
N GLN A 72 -20.57 -4.69 -3.02
CA GLN A 72 -20.37 -3.58 -3.97
C GLN A 72 -21.64 -3.21 -4.74
N ASN A 73 -22.33 -4.21 -5.31
CA ASN A 73 -23.53 -3.97 -6.12
C ASN A 73 -24.66 -3.39 -5.26
N LEU A 74 -24.91 -3.99 -4.09
CA LEU A 74 -25.93 -3.49 -3.17
C LEU A 74 -25.58 -2.08 -2.65
N PHE A 75 -24.32 -1.83 -2.32
CA PHE A 75 -23.85 -0.50 -1.92
C PHE A 75 -24.16 0.55 -3.00
N THR A 76 -23.82 0.24 -4.26
CA THR A 76 -24.07 1.14 -5.38
C THR A 76 -25.58 1.41 -5.57
N GLU A 77 -26.40 0.38 -5.45
CA GLU A 77 -27.85 0.51 -5.59
C GLU A 77 -28.46 1.35 -4.47
N LEU A 78 -28.06 1.12 -3.22
CA LEU A 78 -28.49 1.92 -2.07
C LEU A 78 -28.12 3.41 -2.22
N ILE A 79 -26.91 3.72 -2.69
CA ILE A 79 -26.49 5.11 -2.94
C ILE A 79 -27.32 5.76 -4.05
N LYS A 80 -27.65 5.04 -5.13
CA LYS A 80 -28.53 5.56 -6.21
C LYS A 80 -29.94 5.88 -5.70
N HIS A 81 -30.39 5.20 -4.67
CA HIS A 81 -31.69 5.41 -4.02
C HIS A 81 -31.61 6.38 -2.82
N ASP A 82 -30.53 7.16 -2.69
CA ASP A 82 -30.31 8.22 -1.70
C ASP A 82 -30.21 7.76 -0.25
N PHE A 83 -29.87 6.49 0.00
CA PHE A 83 -29.61 6.03 1.36
C PHE A 83 -28.22 6.49 1.84
N HIS A 84 -28.15 6.88 3.11
CA HIS A 84 -26.86 7.04 3.80
C HIS A 84 -26.31 5.66 4.17
N VAL A 85 -25.24 5.21 3.52
CA VAL A 85 -24.70 3.85 3.72
C VAL A 85 -23.41 3.84 4.51
N ILE A 86 -23.37 3.07 5.60
CA ILE A 86 -22.19 2.77 6.40
C ILE A 86 -21.70 1.37 6.09
N LEU A 87 -20.58 1.28 5.37
CA LEU A 87 -19.87 0.03 5.17
C LEU A 87 -18.89 -0.20 6.32
N CYS A 88 -19.16 -1.18 7.18
CA CYS A 88 -18.30 -1.46 8.34
C CYS A 88 -17.41 -2.71 8.14
N ASN A 89 -16.32 -2.76 8.92
CA ASN A 89 -15.44 -3.93 8.91
C ASN A 89 -15.96 -4.96 9.90
N GLY A 90 -15.98 -6.24 9.53
CA GLY A 90 -16.44 -7.36 10.36
C GLY A 90 -15.76 -7.50 11.73
N LYS A 91 -14.67 -6.77 11.97
CA LYS A 91 -14.09 -6.67 13.30
C LYS A 91 -14.99 -5.93 14.29
N PHE A 92 -15.76 -4.96 13.81
CA PHE A 92 -16.63 -4.11 14.64
C PHE A 92 -18.05 -4.70 14.79
N THR A 93 -18.41 -5.67 13.93
CA THR A 93 -19.69 -6.38 13.96
C THR A 93 -19.63 -7.73 14.67
N LYS A 94 -18.44 -8.17 15.13
CA LYS A 94 -18.30 -9.46 15.81
C LYS A 94 -19.19 -9.55 17.03
N HIS A 95 -20.12 -10.51 16.97
CA HIS A 95 -20.99 -10.86 18.08
C HIS A 95 -20.21 -11.56 19.22
N ALA A 96 -20.65 -11.37 20.47
CA ALA A 96 -20.22 -12.22 21.58
C ALA A 96 -20.73 -13.66 21.36
N LYS A 97 -20.05 -14.64 21.94
CA LYS A 97 -20.30 -16.09 21.75
C LYS A 97 -21.79 -16.46 21.80
N GLY A 98 -22.28 -17.17 20.78
CA GLY A 98 -23.66 -17.64 20.67
C GLY A 98 -23.90 -18.38 19.34
N LYS A 99 -25.07 -19.00 19.16
CA LYS A 99 -25.48 -19.58 17.86
C LYS A 99 -25.59 -18.46 16.81
N LYS A 100 -24.74 -18.50 15.82
CA LYS A 100 -24.70 -17.56 14.70
C LYS A 100 -25.80 -17.92 13.68
N THR A 101 -26.60 -16.93 13.27
CA THR A 101 -27.56 -17.04 12.16
C THR A 101 -27.58 -15.70 11.46
N ASP A 102 -27.80 -15.70 10.13
CA ASP A 102 -27.79 -14.48 9.31
C ASP A 102 -28.86 -13.46 9.78
N VAL A 103 -30.03 -13.95 10.25
CA VAL A 103 -31.08 -13.13 10.90
C VAL A 103 -30.52 -12.39 12.13
N LYS A 104 -29.79 -13.09 13.00
CA LYS A 104 -29.20 -12.46 14.21
C LYS A 104 -28.09 -11.49 13.85
N ASP A 105 -27.30 -11.78 12.83
CA ASP A 105 -26.22 -10.92 12.39
C ASP A 105 -26.79 -9.63 11.77
N ALA A 106 -27.82 -9.70 10.93
CA ALA A 106 -28.50 -8.52 10.39
C ALA A 106 -29.09 -7.62 11.49
N ARG A 107 -29.82 -8.21 12.46
CA ARG A 107 -30.35 -7.48 13.65
C ARG A 107 -29.25 -6.86 14.49
N TRP A 108 -28.15 -7.55 14.64
CA TRP A 108 -27.01 -7.04 15.40
C TRP A 108 -26.36 -5.84 14.71
N ILE A 109 -26.19 -5.90 13.38
CA ILE A 109 -25.70 -4.77 12.59
C ILE A 109 -26.65 -3.57 12.72
N GLN A 110 -27.98 -3.81 12.60
CA GLN A 110 -29.00 -2.79 12.77
C GLN A 110 -28.91 -2.13 14.15
N LYS A 111 -28.80 -2.95 15.22
CA LYS A 111 -28.69 -2.45 16.59
C LYS A 111 -27.45 -1.58 16.80
N LEU A 112 -26.29 -2.04 16.35
CA LEU A 112 -25.06 -1.27 16.45
C LEU A 112 -25.14 0.04 15.67
N HIS A 113 -25.83 0.03 14.51
CA HIS A 113 -26.03 1.21 13.69
C HIS A 113 -27.01 2.18 14.34
N ALA A 114 -28.13 1.72 14.84
CA ALA A 114 -29.11 2.53 15.57
C ALA A 114 -28.48 3.24 16.79
N LEU A 115 -27.56 2.57 17.48
CA LEU A 115 -26.82 3.12 18.62
C LEU A 115 -25.60 3.99 18.23
N GLY A 116 -25.33 4.20 16.94
CA GLY A 116 -24.17 5.00 16.48
C GLY A 116 -22.80 4.39 16.78
N LEU A 117 -22.71 3.09 17.03
CA LEU A 117 -21.48 2.39 17.42
C LEU A 117 -20.61 1.91 16.24
N LEU A 118 -21.10 2.04 15.00
CA LEU A 118 -20.38 1.63 13.81
C LEU A 118 -19.55 2.75 13.22
N THR A 119 -18.32 2.42 12.83
CA THR A 119 -17.44 3.32 12.10
C THR A 119 -17.36 2.91 10.64
N SER A 120 -17.62 3.86 9.73
CA SER A 120 -17.55 3.62 8.29
C SER A 120 -16.12 3.26 7.84
N SER A 121 -16.02 2.28 6.95
CA SER A 121 -14.80 1.99 6.21
C SER A 121 -14.52 3.12 5.21
N PHE A 122 -13.22 3.38 4.96
CA PHE A 122 -12.84 4.33 3.92
C PHE A 122 -13.21 3.79 2.54
N LEU A 123 -14.07 4.51 1.84
CA LEU A 123 -14.39 4.30 0.43
C LEU A 123 -13.84 5.47 -0.38
N PRO A 124 -13.14 5.22 -1.49
CA PRO A 124 -12.70 6.29 -2.39
C PRO A 124 -13.90 6.84 -3.17
N ASP A 125 -13.66 7.93 -3.89
CA ASP A 125 -14.57 8.38 -4.94
C ASP A 125 -14.53 7.42 -6.15
N GLU A 126 -15.53 7.50 -7.02
CA GLU A 126 -15.69 6.63 -8.18
C GLU A 126 -14.46 6.63 -9.10
N GLN A 127 -13.89 7.82 -9.37
CA GLN A 127 -12.72 7.96 -10.23
C GLN A 127 -11.50 7.23 -9.63
N THR A 128 -11.30 7.38 -8.35
CA THR A 128 -10.24 6.66 -7.62
C THR A 128 -10.50 5.16 -7.61
N GLU A 129 -11.76 4.70 -7.53
CA GLU A 129 -12.12 3.28 -7.56
C GLU A 129 -11.82 2.63 -8.91
N ILE A 130 -12.13 3.33 -10.02
CA ILE A 130 -11.79 2.88 -11.37
C ILE A 130 -10.26 2.71 -11.50
N LEU A 131 -9.49 3.72 -11.11
CA LEU A 131 -8.03 3.66 -11.15
C LEU A 131 -7.48 2.55 -10.23
N ARG A 132 -8.10 2.37 -9.08
CA ARG A 132 -7.79 1.29 -8.12
C ARG A 132 -7.95 -0.08 -8.75
N THR A 133 -9.01 -0.32 -9.48
CA THR A 133 -9.26 -1.59 -10.16
C THR A 133 -8.13 -1.92 -11.15
N TYR A 134 -7.77 -0.99 -12.04
CA TYR A 134 -6.68 -1.19 -12.99
C TYR A 134 -5.32 -1.38 -12.31
N THR A 135 -5.03 -0.57 -11.29
CA THR A 135 -3.75 -0.64 -10.58
C THR A 135 -3.61 -1.91 -9.75
N ARG A 136 -4.69 -2.38 -9.14
CA ARG A 136 -4.69 -3.67 -8.41
C ARG A 136 -4.52 -4.85 -9.34
N GLN A 137 -5.21 -4.85 -10.49
CA GLN A 137 -5.02 -5.87 -11.51
C GLN A 137 -3.58 -5.89 -12.02
N ARG A 138 -3.01 -4.70 -12.31
CA ARG A 138 -1.60 -4.56 -12.65
C ARG A 138 -0.67 -5.18 -11.60
N GLY A 139 -0.93 -4.91 -10.32
CA GLY A 139 -0.17 -5.47 -9.20
C GLY A 139 -0.25 -7.00 -9.14
N ASN A 140 -1.42 -7.57 -9.36
CA ASN A 140 -1.63 -9.02 -9.40
C ASN A 140 -0.83 -9.67 -10.56
N ILE A 141 -0.86 -9.06 -11.75
CA ILE A 141 -0.11 -9.53 -12.92
C ILE A 141 1.41 -9.51 -12.66
N ILE A 142 1.92 -8.45 -12.00
CA ILE A 142 3.35 -8.40 -11.62
C ILE A 142 3.72 -9.55 -10.68
N GLN A 143 2.87 -9.88 -9.70
CA GLN A 143 3.12 -11.00 -8.78
C GLN A 143 3.10 -12.34 -9.50
N GLN A 144 2.15 -12.55 -10.42
CA GLN A 144 2.08 -13.76 -11.25
C GLN A 144 3.30 -13.89 -12.17
N ALA A 145 3.71 -12.81 -12.84
CA ALA A 145 4.91 -12.77 -13.66
C ALA A 145 6.19 -13.07 -12.87
N ALA A 146 6.28 -12.55 -11.63
CA ALA A 146 7.39 -12.88 -10.73
C ALA A 146 7.38 -14.37 -10.33
N SER A 147 6.21 -14.97 -10.17
CA SER A 147 6.08 -16.43 -9.93
C SER A 147 6.54 -17.25 -11.13
N ALA A 148 6.06 -16.93 -12.33
CA ALA A 148 6.48 -17.59 -13.58
C ALA A 148 8.01 -17.45 -13.78
N SER A 149 8.57 -16.26 -13.55
CA SER A 149 10.02 -16.03 -13.63
C SER A 149 10.82 -16.94 -12.67
N ARG A 150 10.35 -17.12 -11.44
CA ARG A 150 11.02 -18.02 -10.47
C ARG A 150 10.95 -19.49 -10.94
N LYS A 151 9.83 -19.90 -11.50
CA LYS A 151 9.66 -21.26 -12.01
C LYS A 151 10.52 -21.50 -13.27
N MET A 152 10.60 -20.54 -14.20
CA MET A 152 11.55 -20.61 -15.32
C MET A 152 12.98 -20.82 -14.81
N GLN A 153 13.42 -20.02 -13.84
CA GLN A 153 14.78 -20.18 -13.27
C GLN A 153 14.98 -21.54 -12.59
N LYS A 154 13.93 -22.11 -11.99
CA LYS A 154 13.98 -23.46 -11.41
C LYS A 154 14.19 -24.52 -12.50
N TYR A 155 13.41 -24.46 -13.59
CA TYR A 155 13.56 -25.41 -14.70
C TYR A 155 14.90 -25.28 -15.42
N LEU A 156 15.39 -24.05 -15.62
CA LEU A 156 16.75 -23.82 -16.16
C LEU A 156 17.82 -24.51 -15.31
N LYS A 157 17.72 -24.43 -13.98
CA LYS A 157 18.63 -25.13 -13.06
C LYS A 157 18.51 -26.65 -13.16
N PHE A 158 17.29 -27.19 -13.30
CA PHE A 158 17.08 -28.62 -13.48
C PHE A 158 17.65 -29.12 -14.81
N LEU A 159 17.62 -28.28 -15.83
CA LEU A 159 18.27 -28.53 -17.13
C LEU A 159 19.78 -28.32 -17.12
N ASN A 160 20.38 -27.89 -15.99
CA ASN A 160 21.75 -27.45 -15.85
C ASN A 160 22.12 -26.21 -16.66
N PHE A 161 21.14 -25.43 -17.13
CA PHE A 161 21.39 -24.13 -17.75
C PHE A 161 21.58 -23.07 -16.68
N ARG A 162 22.80 -22.60 -16.51
CA ARG A 162 23.20 -21.71 -15.41
C ARG A 162 23.22 -20.23 -15.83
N LEU A 163 22.14 -19.80 -16.50
CA LEU A 163 21.95 -18.40 -16.86
C LEU A 163 22.01 -17.44 -15.66
N ASP A 164 21.65 -17.89 -14.46
CA ASP A 164 21.68 -17.13 -13.22
C ASP A 164 23.08 -16.63 -12.82
N VAL A 165 24.16 -17.25 -13.31
CA VAL A 165 25.55 -16.86 -12.99
C VAL A 165 26.20 -16.00 -14.08
N VAL A 166 25.63 -15.98 -15.30
CA VAL A 166 26.21 -15.25 -16.43
C VAL A 166 25.43 -14.01 -16.84
N VAL A 167 24.12 -13.93 -16.54
CA VAL A 167 23.32 -12.75 -16.80
C VAL A 167 22.80 -12.13 -15.51
N LYS A 168 22.73 -10.80 -15.47
CA LYS A 168 22.24 -10.07 -14.29
C LYS A 168 20.74 -10.30 -14.03
N ASP A 169 19.94 -10.44 -15.08
CA ASP A 169 18.51 -10.70 -15.03
C ASP A 169 18.16 -11.74 -16.10
N VAL A 170 17.75 -12.92 -15.66
CA VAL A 170 17.31 -14.02 -16.54
C VAL A 170 16.13 -13.61 -17.43
N CYS A 171 15.26 -12.74 -16.95
CA CYS A 171 14.17 -12.16 -17.73
C CYS A 171 14.57 -10.85 -18.46
N GLY A 172 15.86 -10.58 -18.62
CA GLY A 172 16.40 -9.49 -19.44
C GLY A 172 16.50 -9.90 -20.92
N LEU A 173 17.00 -8.96 -21.76
CA LEU A 173 17.06 -9.17 -23.21
C LEU A 173 17.80 -10.44 -23.62
N THR A 174 19.03 -10.64 -23.13
CA THR A 174 19.84 -11.83 -23.39
C THR A 174 19.15 -13.11 -22.91
N GLY A 175 18.74 -13.13 -21.63
CA GLY A 175 18.15 -14.32 -21.03
C GLY A 175 16.86 -14.74 -21.72
N MET A 176 15.96 -13.79 -22.05
CA MET A 176 14.68 -14.10 -22.70
C MET A 176 14.87 -14.65 -24.12
N LYS A 177 15.85 -14.14 -24.92
CA LYS A 177 16.15 -14.68 -26.24
C LYS A 177 16.72 -16.10 -26.17
N ILE A 178 17.64 -16.34 -25.23
CA ILE A 178 18.20 -17.68 -25.00
C ILE A 178 17.09 -18.65 -24.61
N ILE A 179 16.21 -18.29 -23.65
CA ILE A 179 15.11 -19.16 -23.23
C ILE A 179 14.13 -19.41 -24.38
N GLU A 180 13.86 -18.41 -25.18
CA GLU A 180 12.98 -18.55 -26.37
C GLU A 180 13.53 -19.58 -27.34
N ASP A 181 14.83 -19.56 -27.65
CA ASP A 181 15.44 -20.52 -28.57
C ASP A 181 15.53 -21.92 -27.95
N ILE A 182 15.80 -22.04 -26.67
CA ILE A 182 15.71 -23.32 -25.94
C ILE A 182 14.30 -23.89 -26.06
N CYS A 183 13.26 -23.07 -25.90
CA CYS A 183 11.86 -23.52 -26.04
C CYS A 183 11.48 -23.89 -27.49
N LYS A 184 12.23 -23.41 -28.48
CA LYS A 184 12.11 -23.80 -29.90
C LYS A 184 12.91 -25.06 -30.26
N GLY A 185 13.67 -25.63 -29.31
CA GLY A 185 14.46 -26.85 -29.49
C GLY A 185 15.92 -26.59 -29.84
N ASN A 186 16.38 -25.34 -29.90
CA ASN A 186 17.79 -25.06 -30.08
C ASN A 186 18.51 -25.19 -28.73
N LEU A 187 19.39 -26.20 -28.63
CA LEU A 187 20.14 -26.50 -27.41
C LEU A 187 21.66 -26.37 -27.63
N ASP A 188 22.12 -25.86 -28.78
CA ASP A 188 23.54 -25.62 -29.04
C ASP A 188 24.04 -24.42 -28.20
N PRO A 189 24.96 -24.64 -27.23
CA PRO A 189 25.45 -23.60 -26.35
C PRO A 189 26.10 -22.42 -27.09
N LYS A 190 26.77 -22.68 -28.22
CA LYS A 190 27.44 -21.63 -29.01
C LYS A 190 26.41 -20.74 -29.71
N GLU A 191 25.40 -21.35 -30.33
CA GLU A 191 24.32 -20.59 -30.98
C GLU A 191 23.51 -19.78 -29.97
N LEU A 192 23.18 -20.36 -28.83
CA LEU A 192 22.47 -19.66 -27.76
C LEU A 192 23.28 -18.49 -27.21
N ALA A 193 24.61 -18.59 -27.12
CA ALA A 193 25.47 -17.53 -26.61
C ALA A 193 25.54 -16.29 -27.52
N LYS A 194 25.26 -16.42 -28.82
CA LYS A 194 25.17 -15.30 -29.79
C LYS A 194 24.10 -14.28 -29.43
N HIS A 195 23.12 -14.62 -28.60
CA HIS A 195 22.13 -13.68 -28.08
C HIS A 195 22.70 -12.72 -27.03
N ARG A 196 24.00 -12.78 -26.75
CA ARG A 196 24.67 -11.86 -25.84
C ARG A 196 24.45 -10.41 -26.25
N HIS A 197 23.87 -9.61 -25.35
CA HIS A 197 23.77 -8.18 -25.54
C HIS A 197 25.10 -7.48 -25.20
N TYR A 198 25.46 -6.42 -25.91
CA TYR A 198 26.75 -5.71 -25.72
C TYR A 198 27.02 -5.25 -24.27
N ASN A 199 25.95 -4.96 -23.50
CA ASN A 199 26.04 -4.61 -22.07
C ASN A 199 26.25 -5.81 -21.13
N CYS A 200 26.28 -7.05 -21.67
CA CYS A 200 26.54 -8.22 -20.84
C CYS A 200 28.04 -8.28 -20.48
N LYS A 201 28.33 -8.40 -19.16
CA LYS A 201 29.70 -8.40 -18.65
C LYS A 201 30.46 -9.67 -18.98
N LYS A 202 29.74 -10.80 -19.18
CA LYS A 202 30.32 -12.10 -19.49
C LYS A 202 30.52 -12.25 -21.00
N SER A 203 31.58 -12.97 -21.40
CA SER A 203 31.83 -13.25 -22.82
C SER A 203 30.86 -14.29 -23.38
N GLU A 204 30.87 -14.47 -24.70
CA GLU A 204 30.07 -15.52 -25.36
C GLU A 204 30.53 -16.92 -24.94
N GLU A 205 31.84 -17.14 -24.79
CA GLU A 205 32.42 -18.40 -24.34
C GLU A 205 31.98 -18.73 -22.91
N GLU A 206 31.97 -17.74 -22.01
CA GLU A 206 31.49 -17.92 -20.63
C GLU A 206 29.99 -18.24 -20.61
N ILE A 207 29.20 -17.61 -21.47
CA ILE A 207 27.77 -17.87 -21.59
C ILE A 207 27.54 -19.27 -22.18
N ALA A 208 28.25 -19.63 -23.27
CA ALA A 208 28.16 -20.96 -23.86
C ALA A 208 28.51 -22.07 -22.84
N LYS A 209 29.59 -21.86 -22.05
CA LYS A 209 29.97 -22.81 -20.99
C LYS A 209 28.88 -23.00 -19.94
N ALA A 210 28.07 -21.99 -19.66
CA ALA A 210 26.96 -22.07 -18.70
C ALA A 210 25.70 -22.72 -19.28
N LEU A 211 25.67 -23.02 -20.59
CA LEU A 211 24.49 -23.52 -21.30
C LEU A 211 24.64 -24.99 -21.73
N HIS A 212 25.54 -25.75 -21.14
CA HIS A 212 25.62 -27.19 -21.32
C HIS A 212 24.56 -27.87 -20.44
N GLY A 213 23.45 -28.24 -21.07
CA GLY A 213 22.28 -28.85 -20.44
C GLY A 213 22.29 -30.38 -20.46
N ASN A 214 21.29 -30.96 -19.79
CA ASN A 214 21.05 -32.42 -19.75
C ASN A 214 19.90 -32.86 -20.69
N ASN A 215 19.30 -31.95 -21.44
CA ASN A 215 18.29 -32.14 -22.47
C ASN A 215 17.05 -32.95 -22.03
N ARG A 216 16.67 -32.92 -20.73
CA ARG A 216 15.50 -33.62 -20.22
C ARG A 216 14.20 -32.99 -20.74
N GLU A 217 13.44 -33.75 -21.50
CA GLU A 217 12.22 -33.29 -22.16
C GLU A 217 11.13 -32.81 -21.20
N ASP A 218 10.97 -33.48 -20.06
CA ASP A 218 10.01 -33.08 -19.02
C ASP A 218 10.32 -31.68 -18.41
N PHE A 219 11.59 -31.35 -18.26
CA PHE A 219 12.00 -30.03 -17.79
C PHE A 219 11.92 -28.96 -18.88
N LEU A 220 12.22 -29.33 -20.12
CA LEU A 220 12.02 -28.46 -21.29
C LEU A 220 10.55 -28.11 -21.47
N PHE A 221 9.66 -29.08 -21.34
CA PHE A 221 8.21 -28.86 -21.37
C PHE A 221 7.79 -27.86 -20.26
N GLY A 222 8.22 -28.08 -19.01
CA GLY A 222 7.90 -27.18 -17.91
C GLY A 222 8.46 -25.77 -18.09
N LEU A 223 9.68 -25.64 -18.64
CA LEU A 223 10.28 -24.36 -18.97
C LEU A 223 9.45 -23.60 -20.00
N LYS A 224 9.00 -24.30 -21.08
CA LYS A 224 8.19 -23.72 -22.14
C LYS A 224 6.85 -23.19 -21.62
N GLN A 225 6.15 -23.97 -20.78
CA GLN A 225 4.87 -23.53 -20.17
C GLN A 225 5.04 -22.25 -19.34
N GLU A 226 6.07 -22.16 -18.51
CA GLU A 226 6.30 -20.98 -17.67
C GLU A 226 6.82 -19.78 -18.49
N PHE A 227 7.54 -20.01 -19.58
CA PHE A 227 7.98 -18.97 -20.50
C PHE A 227 6.79 -18.35 -21.25
N GLU A 228 5.90 -19.15 -21.82
CA GLU A 228 4.68 -18.70 -22.49
C GLU A 228 3.78 -17.92 -21.50
N THR A 229 3.60 -18.46 -20.30
CA THR A 229 2.88 -17.78 -19.21
C THR A 229 3.50 -16.42 -18.90
N TYR A 230 4.82 -16.34 -18.77
CA TYR A 230 5.51 -15.07 -18.49
C TYR A 230 5.32 -14.07 -19.64
N GLN A 231 5.44 -14.48 -20.88
CA GLN A 231 5.22 -13.62 -22.05
C GLN A 231 3.78 -13.11 -22.11
N PHE A 232 2.79 -13.96 -21.86
CA PHE A 232 1.38 -13.59 -21.78
C PHE A 232 1.15 -12.52 -20.70
N LEU A 233 1.68 -12.74 -19.51
CA LEU A 233 1.55 -11.79 -18.40
C LEU A 233 2.23 -10.44 -18.70
N GLN A 234 3.37 -10.42 -19.42
CA GLN A 234 3.99 -9.18 -19.87
C GLN A 234 3.10 -8.41 -20.87
N LYS A 235 2.39 -9.13 -21.76
CA LYS A 235 1.40 -8.53 -22.68
C LYS A 235 0.22 -7.94 -21.90
N GLN A 236 -0.32 -8.66 -20.91
CA GLN A 236 -1.40 -8.18 -20.03
C GLN A 236 -0.97 -6.94 -19.23
N LEU A 237 0.27 -6.93 -18.71
CA LEU A 237 0.81 -5.79 -17.97
C LEU A 237 0.84 -4.52 -18.84
N LYS A 238 1.28 -4.66 -20.11
CA LYS A 238 1.25 -3.54 -21.07
C LYS A 238 -0.18 -3.04 -21.35
N GLN A 239 -1.16 -3.93 -21.37
CA GLN A 239 -2.57 -3.56 -21.54
C GLN A 239 -3.09 -2.76 -20.31
N CYS A 240 -2.77 -3.21 -19.09
CA CYS A 240 -3.10 -2.46 -17.88
C CYS A 240 -2.48 -1.05 -17.89
N ASP A 241 -1.19 -0.92 -18.25
CA ASP A 241 -0.52 0.37 -18.33
C ASP A 241 -1.21 1.31 -19.35
N LYS A 242 -1.67 0.76 -20.49
CA LYS A 242 -2.45 1.53 -21.48
C LYS A 242 -3.81 1.99 -20.93
N GLN A 243 -4.51 1.14 -20.18
CA GLN A 243 -5.79 1.54 -19.57
C GLN A 243 -5.61 2.60 -18.51
N ILE A 244 -4.59 2.48 -17.67
CA ILE A 244 -4.25 3.49 -16.67
C ILE A 244 -3.91 4.83 -17.35
N ASP A 245 -3.10 4.83 -18.42
CA ASP A 245 -2.76 6.03 -19.20
C ASP A 245 -4.01 6.70 -19.79
N ARG A 246 -4.91 5.91 -20.39
CA ARG A 246 -6.19 6.40 -20.94
C ARG A 246 -7.05 7.02 -19.85
N PHE A 247 -7.17 6.34 -18.71
CA PHE A 247 -7.96 6.82 -17.58
C PHE A 247 -7.42 8.16 -17.06
N ILE A 248 -6.11 8.27 -16.81
CA ILE A 248 -5.51 9.52 -16.33
C ILE A 248 -5.74 10.66 -17.33
N LYS A 249 -5.63 10.38 -18.62
CA LYS A 249 -5.94 11.38 -19.67
C LYS A 249 -7.41 11.79 -19.69
N SER A 250 -8.35 10.86 -19.44
CA SER A 250 -9.78 11.18 -19.34
C SER A 250 -10.09 12.00 -18.10
N PHE A 251 -9.43 11.71 -16.98
CA PHE A 251 -9.55 12.49 -15.75
C PHE A 251 -9.24 13.98 -15.96
N PHE A 252 -8.24 14.31 -16.78
CA PHE A 252 -7.89 15.70 -17.09
C PHE A 252 -8.82 16.37 -18.12
N LYS A 253 -9.69 15.62 -18.83
CA LYS A 253 -10.71 16.24 -19.69
C LYS A 253 -11.75 16.97 -18.87
N THR A 254 -12.09 16.44 -17.70
CA THR A 254 -13.06 17.05 -16.78
C THR A 254 -12.45 18.08 -15.83
N ARG A 255 -11.10 18.25 -15.85
CA ARG A 255 -10.34 19.16 -14.98
C ARG A 255 -9.23 19.87 -15.79
N PRO A 256 -9.61 20.73 -16.74
CA PRO A 256 -8.66 21.38 -17.66
C PRO A 256 -7.69 22.33 -16.94
N GLU A 257 -8.08 22.87 -15.77
CA GLU A 257 -7.25 23.72 -14.93
C GLU A 257 -6.00 22.98 -14.42
N LEU A 258 -6.13 21.72 -14.02
CA LEU A 258 -5.00 20.89 -13.57
C LEU A 258 -4.02 20.60 -14.71
N LYS A 259 -4.53 20.43 -15.92
CA LYS A 259 -3.71 20.15 -17.10
C LYS A 259 -2.75 21.30 -17.44
N LYS A 260 -3.05 22.54 -17.03
CA LYS A 260 -2.20 23.72 -17.27
C LYS A 260 -0.97 23.76 -16.36
N LEU A 261 -0.99 23.02 -15.25
CA LEU A 261 0.13 22.99 -14.30
C LEU A 261 1.35 22.33 -14.96
N LYS A 262 2.51 22.99 -14.87
CA LYS A 262 3.78 22.50 -15.41
C LYS A 262 4.73 22.16 -14.26
N THR A 263 5.49 21.11 -14.41
CA THR A 263 6.55 20.72 -13.47
C THR A 263 7.92 20.89 -14.13
N ASP A 264 8.91 21.30 -13.34
CA ASP A 264 10.32 21.31 -13.74
C ASP A 264 11.00 19.94 -13.58
N ALA A 265 10.24 18.91 -13.14
CA ALA A 265 10.76 17.56 -13.00
C ALA A 265 11.26 17.01 -14.34
N LYS A 266 12.39 16.30 -14.29
CA LYS A 266 12.94 15.61 -15.46
C LYS A 266 11.90 14.71 -16.11
N PRO A 267 11.91 14.55 -17.45
CA PRO A 267 11.04 13.61 -18.14
C PRO A 267 11.13 12.21 -17.54
N TYR A 268 9.99 11.53 -17.45
CA TYR A 268 9.94 10.18 -16.89
C TYR A 268 10.78 9.20 -17.73
N LYS A 269 11.75 8.58 -17.11
CA LYS A 269 12.50 7.45 -17.63
C LYS A 269 12.17 6.20 -16.84
N ARG A 270 11.71 5.16 -17.53
CA ARG A 270 11.35 3.90 -16.89
C ARG A 270 12.58 3.23 -16.30
N GLU A 271 12.62 3.09 -14.97
CA GLU A 271 13.79 2.58 -14.23
C GLU A 271 13.93 1.05 -14.28
N ASN A 272 12.81 0.32 -14.36
CA ASN A 272 12.78 -1.12 -14.39
C ASN A 272 11.52 -1.64 -15.11
N LYS A 273 11.49 -2.94 -15.41
CA LYS A 273 10.40 -3.60 -16.15
C LYS A 273 9.03 -3.55 -15.45
N ASN A 274 9.00 -3.41 -14.13
CA ASN A 274 7.77 -3.35 -13.34
C ASN A 274 7.30 -1.92 -13.08
N ALA A 275 8.12 -0.91 -13.37
CA ALA A 275 7.70 0.48 -13.30
C ALA A 275 6.58 0.78 -14.33
N PRO A 276 5.62 1.68 -14.02
CA PRO A 276 4.53 2.00 -14.94
C PRO A 276 5.04 2.45 -16.31
N ALA A 277 4.52 1.88 -17.39
CA ALA A 277 4.87 2.27 -18.76
C ALA A 277 3.92 3.37 -19.29
N ILE A 278 3.81 4.47 -18.53
CA ILE A 278 2.93 5.61 -18.80
C ILE A 278 3.80 6.78 -19.28
N LYS A 279 3.50 7.33 -20.46
CA LYS A 279 4.26 8.45 -21.03
C LYS A 279 4.08 9.70 -20.16
N ASN A 280 5.17 10.41 -19.89
CA ASN A 280 5.19 11.65 -19.11
C ASN A 280 4.58 11.52 -17.69
N PHE A 281 4.76 10.37 -17.05
CA PHE A 281 4.13 10.07 -15.75
C PHE A 281 4.46 11.12 -14.67
N ASN A 282 5.67 11.71 -14.66
CA ASN A 282 6.03 12.78 -13.71
C ASN A 282 5.08 13.98 -13.82
N GLN A 283 4.86 14.46 -15.04
CA GLN A 283 3.94 15.57 -15.31
C GLN A 283 2.49 15.21 -14.93
N LEU A 284 2.05 14.00 -15.32
CA LEU A 284 0.69 13.54 -15.01
C LEU A 284 0.45 13.40 -13.51
N ALA A 285 1.40 12.85 -12.78
CA ALA A 285 1.30 12.71 -11.33
C ALA A 285 1.28 14.07 -10.61
N PHE A 286 2.14 15.01 -11.02
CA PHE A 286 2.16 16.38 -10.53
C PHE A 286 0.81 17.07 -10.73
N GLN A 287 0.27 16.99 -11.95
CA GLN A 287 -1.04 17.54 -12.28
C GLN A 287 -2.17 16.89 -11.48
N TYR A 288 -2.12 15.55 -11.32
CA TYR A 288 -3.13 14.79 -10.61
C TYR A 288 -3.27 15.23 -9.14
N PHE A 289 -2.16 15.61 -8.50
CA PHE A 289 -2.14 16.11 -7.13
C PHE A 289 -2.15 17.65 -7.04
N GLY A 290 -2.67 18.34 -8.05
CA GLY A 290 -2.87 19.79 -8.00
C GLY A 290 -1.57 20.59 -7.90
N GLY A 291 -0.48 20.12 -8.53
CA GLY A 291 0.82 20.78 -8.51
C GLY A 291 1.74 20.35 -7.39
N VAL A 292 1.47 19.22 -6.73
CA VAL A 292 2.35 18.66 -5.68
C VAL A 292 3.23 17.55 -6.24
N ASP A 293 4.55 17.70 -6.13
CA ASP A 293 5.52 16.69 -6.60
C ASP A 293 5.87 15.68 -5.50
N LEU A 294 5.21 14.54 -5.51
CA LEU A 294 5.50 13.43 -4.59
C LEU A 294 6.78 12.66 -4.95
N LEU A 295 7.26 12.78 -6.20
CA LEU A 295 8.49 12.12 -6.65
C LEU A 295 9.74 12.82 -6.15
N ALA A 296 9.61 14.07 -5.68
CA ALA A 296 10.68 14.79 -5.01
C ALA A 296 11.07 14.16 -3.66
N ILE A 297 10.22 13.33 -3.06
CA ILE A 297 10.51 12.65 -1.78
C ILE A 297 11.47 11.50 -2.05
N GLU A 298 12.61 11.48 -1.35
CA GLU A 298 13.63 10.44 -1.49
C GLU A 298 13.03 9.04 -1.27
N GLY A 299 13.33 8.11 -2.18
CA GLY A 299 12.87 6.72 -2.12
C GLY A 299 11.41 6.49 -2.51
N VAL A 300 10.66 7.53 -2.85
CA VAL A 300 9.32 7.39 -3.42
C VAL A 300 9.44 7.14 -4.92
N SER A 301 8.98 5.99 -5.38
CA SER A 301 9.02 5.57 -6.78
C SER A 301 7.72 5.90 -7.52
N HIS A 302 7.77 5.86 -8.85
CA HIS A 302 6.59 5.97 -9.71
C HIS A 302 5.49 4.96 -9.37
N ALA A 303 5.88 3.72 -9.01
CA ALA A 303 4.93 2.71 -8.56
C ALA A 303 4.28 3.08 -7.22
N THR A 304 5.02 3.72 -6.31
CA THR A 304 4.48 4.23 -5.04
C THR A 304 3.48 5.36 -5.30
N VAL A 305 3.81 6.31 -6.18
CA VAL A 305 2.92 7.42 -6.54
C VAL A 305 1.64 6.89 -7.20
N LEU A 306 1.76 5.95 -8.15
CA LEU A 306 0.60 5.31 -8.76
C LEU A 306 -0.28 4.60 -7.72
N SER A 307 0.32 3.98 -6.70
CA SER A 307 -0.42 3.37 -5.60
C SER A 307 -1.16 4.41 -4.74
N ILE A 308 -0.58 5.59 -4.52
CA ILE A 308 -1.24 6.70 -3.81
C ILE A 308 -2.42 7.21 -4.63
N MET A 309 -2.23 7.44 -5.95
CA MET A 309 -3.30 7.85 -6.85
C MET A 309 -4.48 6.88 -6.80
N ALA A 310 -4.21 5.57 -6.83
CA ALA A 310 -5.21 4.53 -6.92
C ALA A 310 -5.89 4.16 -5.59
N GLU A 311 -5.18 4.23 -4.47
CA GLU A 311 -5.73 3.77 -3.18
C GLU A 311 -6.47 4.88 -2.42
N ILE A 312 -6.15 6.14 -2.68
CA ILE A 312 -6.75 7.25 -1.95
C ILE A 312 -7.20 8.40 -2.85
N GLY A 313 -6.46 8.71 -3.93
CA GLY A 313 -6.75 9.87 -4.78
C GLY A 313 -6.64 11.21 -4.03
N PRO A 314 -6.72 12.36 -4.72
CA PRO A 314 -6.61 13.67 -4.08
C PRO A 314 -7.78 13.95 -3.13
N GLU A 315 -9.00 13.59 -3.49
CA GLU A 315 -10.21 13.81 -2.68
C GLU A 315 -10.23 12.93 -1.41
N GLY A 316 -9.65 11.73 -1.48
CA GLY A 316 -9.59 10.84 -0.33
C GLY A 316 -8.77 11.39 0.84
N PHE A 317 -7.77 12.23 0.57
CA PHE A 317 -6.99 12.88 1.64
C PHE A 317 -7.83 13.84 2.48
N LYS A 318 -8.84 14.50 1.89
CA LYS A 318 -9.75 15.42 2.57
C LYS A 318 -10.65 14.73 3.62
N LYS A 319 -10.85 13.41 3.50
CA LYS A 319 -11.60 12.60 4.47
C LYS A 319 -10.89 12.42 5.81
N PHE A 320 -9.61 12.77 5.91
CA PHE A 320 -8.83 12.70 7.15
C PHE A 320 -8.56 14.12 7.67
N LYS A 321 -9.08 14.46 8.82
CA LYS A 321 -8.90 15.78 9.46
C LYS A 321 -7.44 16.04 9.83
N THR A 322 -6.70 14.99 10.13
CA THR A 322 -5.29 15.07 10.58
C THR A 322 -4.43 13.99 9.96
N SER A 323 -3.13 14.27 9.84
CA SER A 323 -2.14 13.26 9.43
C SER A 323 -2.09 12.07 10.40
N LYS A 324 -2.51 12.23 11.67
CA LYS A 324 -2.59 11.15 12.65
C LYS A 324 -3.69 10.16 12.29
N GLU A 325 -4.86 10.65 11.88
CA GLU A 325 -5.97 9.81 11.40
C GLU A 325 -5.56 9.05 10.13
N PHE A 326 -4.93 9.74 9.17
CA PHE A 326 -4.44 9.13 7.94
C PHE A 326 -3.44 7.99 8.20
N VAL A 327 -2.42 8.20 9.04
CA VAL A 327 -1.46 7.13 9.34
C VAL A 327 -2.04 6.03 10.22
N SER A 328 -3.10 6.31 10.98
CA SER A 328 -3.87 5.29 11.70
C SER A 328 -4.65 4.41 10.73
N TRP A 329 -5.33 5.01 9.76
CA TRP A 329 -6.00 4.28 8.67
C TRP A 329 -5.02 3.41 7.86
N LEU A 330 -3.80 3.91 7.58
CA LEU A 330 -2.71 3.14 6.99
C LEU A 330 -2.23 1.98 7.89
N ARG A 331 -2.69 1.89 9.13
CA ARG A 331 -2.18 0.94 10.14
C ARG A 331 -0.67 1.06 10.34
N LEU A 332 -0.14 2.29 10.29
CA LEU A 332 1.25 2.64 10.54
C LEU A 332 1.44 3.33 11.90
N ALA A 333 0.36 3.78 12.54
CA ALA A 333 0.39 4.27 13.91
C ALA A 333 0.60 3.10 14.89
N PRO A 334 1.50 3.23 15.88
CA PRO A 334 1.65 2.22 16.93
C PRO A 334 0.37 2.05 17.74
N ASN A 335 0.00 0.80 18.03
CA ASN A 335 -1.05 0.48 18.98
C ASN A 335 -0.40 0.19 20.33
N ASN A 336 -0.20 1.24 21.15
CA ASN A 336 0.44 1.11 22.43
C ASN A 336 -0.47 0.37 23.42
N LYS A 337 0.03 -0.73 23.96
CA LYS A 337 -0.57 -1.39 25.12
C LYS A 337 0.15 -0.88 26.36
N ILE A 338 -0.59 -0.25 27.24
CA ILE A 338 -0.07 0.34 28.48
C ILE A 338 -0.74 -0.35 29.65
N SER A 339 0.02 -0.71 30.66
CA SER A 339 -0.47 -1.21 31.95
C SER A 339 0.42 -0.66 33.07
N GLY A 340 -0.17 -0.15 34.14
CA GLY A 340 0.56 0.45 35.26
C GLY A 340 1.55 1.56 34.82
N GLY A 341 1.18 2.39 33.87
CA GLY A 341 2.04 3.46 33.31
C GLY A 341 3.18 2.96 32.40
N LYS A 342 3.39 1.65 32.25
CA LYS A 342 4.45 1.06 31.41
C LYS A 342 3.92 0.64 30.05
N ILE A 343 4.67 0.96 28.97
CA ILE A 343 4.35 0.53 27.61
C ILE A 343 4.77 -0.93 27.44
N LEU A 344 3.80 -1.85 27.42
CA LEU A 344 4.02 -3.28 27.21
C LEU A 344 4.32 -3.62 25.74
N SER A 345 3.72 -2.88 24.81
CA SER A 345 3.92 -3.08 23.36
C SER A 345 3.61 -1.81 22.60
N SER A 346 4.42 -1.50 21.58
CA SER A 346 4.19 -0.43 20.61
C SER A 346 4.13 -0.96 19.17
N LYS A 347 3.68 -2.21 18.98
CA LYS A 347 3.56 -2.82 17.65
C LYS A 347 2.46 -2.14 16.85
N VAL A 348 2.68 -1.99 15.54
CA VAL A 348 1.64 -1.53 14.61
C VAL A 348 0.57 -2.61 14.42
N PRO A 349 -0.70 -2.22 14.17
CA PRO A 349 -1.79 -3.18 13.94
C PRO A 349 -1.48 -4.15 12.79
N LYS A 350 -1.89 -5.42 12.96
CA LYS A 350 -1.87 -6.43 11.89
C LYS A 350 -2.86 -6.04 10.78
N GLY A 351 -2.68 -6.59 9.61
CA GLY A 351 -3.53 -6.42 8.45
C GLY A 351 -2.82 -5.75 7.29
N SER A 352 -3.30 -6.04 6.08
CA SER A 352 -2.79 -5.51 4.82
C SER A 352 -3.58 -4.27 4.42
N ASN A 353 -2.86 -3.19 4.16
CA ASN A 353 -3.34 -2.03 3.43
C ASN A 353 -2.33 -1.85 2.30
N ARG A 354 -2.79 -1.78 1.04
CA ARG A 354 -1.89 -1.75 -0.13
C ARG A 354 -0.99 -0.51 -0.12
N LEU A 355 -1.53 0.64 0.30
CA LEU A 355 -0.74 1.85 0.43
C LEU A 355 0.30 1.73 1.57
N LYS A 356 -0.04 1.09 2.70
CA LYS A 356 0.93 0.73 3.74
C LYS A 356 2.09 -0.09 3.16
N ILE A 357 1.80 -1.07 2.30
CA ILE A 357 2.81 -1.92 1.67
C ILE A 357 3.72 -1.08 0.77
N ALA A 358 3.15 -0.22 -0.09
CA ALA A 358 3.91 0.67 -0.96
C ALA A 358 4.82 1.63 -0.18
N LEU A 359 4.31 2.25 0.90
CA LEU A 359 5.11 3.12 1.75
C LEU A 359 6.21 2.38 2.54
N ARG A 360 5.98 1.13 2.93
CA ARG A 360 7.01 0.29 3.55
C ARG A 360 8.10 -0.11 2.55
N GLN A 361 7.77 -0.32 1.29
CA GLN A 361 8.75 -0.56 0.23
C GLN A 361 9.60 0.69 -0.01
N ALA A 362 8.97 1.87 -0.11
CA ALA A 362 9.68 3.15 -0.19
C ALA A 362 10.61 3.36 1.02
N ALA A 363 10.12 3.11 2.23
CA ALA A 363 10.91 3.21 3.45
C ALA A 363 12.11 2.23 3.47
N ASN A 364 11.93 1.02 2.94
CA ASN A 364 13.04 0.06 2.84
C ASN A 364 14.10 0.51 1.82
N THR A 365 13.69 1.15 0.72
CA THR A 365 14.60 1.79 -0.26
C THR A 365 15.38 2.92 0.40
N ILE A 366 14.70 3.80 1.15
CA ILE A 366 15.31 4.89 1.91
C ILE A 366 16.41 4.37 2.85
N GLY A 367 16.19 3.22 3.50
CA GLY A 367 17.18 2.61 4.38
C GLY A 367 18.49 2.23 3.71
N ASN A 368 18.53 2.13 2.39
CA ASN A 368 19.73 1.84 1.58
C ASN A 368 20.35 3.10 0.96
N LEU A 369 19.71 4.27 1.09
CA LEU A 369 20.25 5.54 0.61
C LEU A 369 21.33 6.05 1.55
N LYS A 370 22.17 6.95 1.01
CA LYS A 370 23.18 7.70 1.76
C LYS A 370 22.84 9.18 1.70
N ASP A 371 23.30 9.92 2.68
CA ASP A 371 23.32 11.39 2.69
C ASP A 371 21.94 12.05 2.44
N THR A 372 20.87 11.43 2.96
CA THR A 372 19.54 12.00 2.93
C THR A 372 18.92 12.05 4.34
N HIS A 373 18.08 13.05 4.59
CA HIS A 373 17.40 13.23 5.88
C HIS A 373 16.59 12.00 6.30
N LEU A 374 15.88 11.38 5.36
CA LEU A 374 15.06 10.21 5.66
C LEU A 374 15.91 8.95 5.89
N ALA A 375 17.05 8.81 5.19
CA ALA A 375 17.99 7.71 5.43
C ALA A 375 18.61 7.81 6.84
N ASP A 376 18.97 8.99 7.29
CA ASP A 376 19.48 9.21 8.65
C ASP A 376 18.44 8.92 9.72
N PHE A 377 17.19 9.35 9.49
CA PHE A 377 16.08 9.00 10.36
C PHE A 377 15.92 7.48 10.45
N PHE A 378 15.97 6.78 9.31
CA PHE A 378 15.88 5.32 9.23
C PHE A 378 17.03 4.65 10.01
N LYS A 379 18.29 5.03 9.73
CA LYS A 379 19.49 4.45 10.36
C LYS A 379 19.48 4.61 11.88
N ARG A 380 19.06 5.77 12.40
CA ARG A 380 18.93 6.00 13.85
C ARG A 380 17.95 5.06 14.54
N ILE A 381 16.82 4.77 13.88
CA ILE A 381 15.83 3.84 14.45
C ILE A 381 16.33 2.40 14.27
N ALA A 382 16.92 2.06 13.13
CA ALA A 382 17.46 0.74 12.85
C ALA A 382 18.52 0.34 13.87
N PHE A 383 19.41 1.27 14.24
CA PHE A 383 20.42 1.04 15.25
C PHE A 383 19.84 0.70 16.63
N ARG A 384 18.74 1.37 17.04
CA ARG A 384 18.17 1.19 18.37
C ARG A 384 17.14 0.05 18.47
N LYS A 385 16.38 -0.22 17.40
CA LYS A 385 15.19 -1.08 17.42
C LYS A 385 15.13 -2.08 16.26
N GLY A 386 16.19 -2.15 15.45
CA GLY A 386 16.29 -3.03 14.30
C GLY A 386 15.58 -2.50 13.04
N ARG A 387 15.88 -3.14 11.90
CA ARG A 387 15.43 -2.73 10.55
C ARG A 387 13.91 -2.72 10.40
N GLN A 388 13.21 -3.71 10.95
CA GLN A 388 11.73 -3.80 10.83
C GLN A 388 11.01 -2.61 11.48
N ALA A 389 11.49 -2.17 12.65
CA ALA A 389 10.96 -1.00 13.34
C ALA A 389 11.27 0.28 12.55
N ALA A 390 12.48 0.39 11.98
CA ALA A 390 12.89 1.52 11.15
C ALA A 390 12.01 1.63 9.88
N VAL A 391 11.77 0.53 9.17
CA VAL A 391 10.84 0.50 8.02
C VAL A 391 9.45 1.01 8.40
N SER A 392 8.91 0.55 9.53
CA SER A 392 7.56 0.96 9.97
C SER A 392 7.50 2.45 10.37
N ALA A 393 8.52 2.93 11.07
CA ALA A 393 8.60 4.32 11.50
C ALA A 393 8.83 5.28 10.31
N THR A 394 9.68 4.91 9.37
CA THR A 394 9.93 5.72 8.16
C THR A 394 8.72 5.72 7.24
N ALA A 395 8.03 4.58 7.07
CA ALA A 395 6.77 4.53 6.32
C ALA A 395 5.69 5.42 6.95
N ARG A 396 5.59 5.47 8.29
CA ARG A 396 4.71 6.40 8.99
C ARG A 396 5.11 7.86 8.73
N LYS A 397 6.41 8.17 8.77
CA LYS A 397 6.90 9.53 8.49
C LYS A 397 6.58 9.94 7.05
N LEU A 398 6.76 9.04 6.07
CA LEU A 398 6.34 9.26 4.69
C LEU A 398 4.84 9.58 4.59
N GLY A 399 3.98 8.80 5.26
CA GLY A 399 2.54 9.05 5.29
C GLY A 399 2.21 10.45 5.82
N VAL A 400 2.88 10.91 6.89
CA VAL A 400 2.70 12.27 7.42
C VAL A 400 3.15 13.33 6.43
N ILE A 401 4.30 13.15 5.78
CA ILE A 401 4.83 14.08 4.77
C ILE A 401 3.87 14.20 3.60
N ILE A 402 3.47 13.08 3.01
CA ILE A 402 2.57 13.02 1.85
C ILE A 402 1.22 13.67 2.17
N TRP A 403 0.64 13.36 3.34
CA TRP A 403 -0.62 13.98 3.77
C TRP A 403 -0.49 15.51 3.88
N ASN A 404 0.57 16.00 4.52
CA ASN A 404 0.78 17.45 4.64
C ASN A 404 1.01 18.13 3.28
N MET A 405 1.78 17.50 2.39
CA MET A 405 2.04 18.05 1.05
C MET A 405 0.73 18.22 0.28
N ILE A 406 -0.08 17.17 0.21
CA ILE A 406 -1.31 17.16 -0.60
C ILE A 406 -2.38 18.07 0.01
N THR A 407 -2.61 17.99 1.34
CA THR A 407 -3.69 18.77 1.98
C THR A 407 -3.39 20.25 2.10
N LYS A 408 -2.11 20.62 2.13
CA LYS A 408 -1.68 22.03 2.24
C LYS A 408 -1.18 22.62 0.90
N GLY A 409 -1.09 21.82 -0.16
CA GLY A 409 -0.57 22.26 -1.45
C GLY A 409 0.90 22.68 -1.44
N ILE A 410 1.73 22.08 -0.57
CA ILE A 410 3.13 22.47 -0.39
C ILE A 410 4.09 21.47 -1.03
N GLN A 411 5.22 21.97 -1.54
CA GLN A 411 6.28 21.10 -2.07
C GLN A 411 7.10 20.44 -0.96
N TYR A 412 7.72 19.31 -1.30
CA TYR A 412 8.65 18.65 -0.40
C TYR A 412 9.90 19.50 -0.19
N GLN A 413 10.14 19.86 1.04
CA GLN A 413 11.37 20.56 1.45
C GLN A 413 12.08 19.68 2.48
N PRO A 414 13.15 18.97 2.08
CA PRO A 414 14.00 18.29 3.04
C PRO A 414 14.63 19.34 3.93
N PRO A 415 14.77 19.10 5.24
CA PRO A 415 15.47 20.02 6.11
C PRO A 415 16.89 20.23 5.59
N THR A 416 17.17 21.40 5.04
CA THR A 416 18.47 21.77 4.45
C THR A 416 19.55 21.95 5.51
N GLN A 417 19.16 22.07 6.77
CA GLN A 417 20.09 22.17 7.89
C GLN A 417 19.68 21.21 9.01
N TYR A 418 20.56 20.29 9.29
CA TYR A 418 20.55 19.46 10.52
C TYR A 418 20.71 20.30 11.79
N LEU A 419 20.84 21.64 11.68
CA LEU A 419 21.15 22.59 12.73
C LEU A 419 20.31 22.39 13.98
N TYR A 420 18.99 22.24 13.88
CA TYR A 420 18.17 22.07 15.08
C TYR A 420 18.34 20.71 15.77
N LEU A 421 18.44 19.63 15.00
CA LEU A 421 18.65 18.29 15.55
C LEU A 421 20.10 18.09 16.02
N ASP A 422 21.04 18.67 15.31
CA ASP A 422 22.46 18.63 15.71
C ASP A 422 22.75 19.55 16.88
N GLN A 423 22.14 20.74 16.96
CA GLN A 423 22.16 21.58 18.16
C GLN A 423 21.51 20.86 19.35
N LYS A 424 20.34 20.22 19.16
CA LYS A 424 19.70 19.45 20.23
C LYS A 424 20.51 18.21 20.65
N ARG A 425 21.21 17.57 19.71
CA ARG A 425 22.17 16.47 19.98
C ARG A 425 23.40 16.98 20.69
N LYS A 426 23.98 18.09 20.22
CA LYS A 426 25.12 18.76 20.83
C LYS A 426 24.80 19.16 22.27
N LEU A 427 23.64 19.79 22.49
CA LEU A 427 23.17 20.13 23.85
C LEU A 427 22.92 18.89 24.70
N GLY A 428 22.36 17.81 24.15
CA GLY A 428 22.18 16.55 24.86
C GLY A 428 23.47 15.80 25.16
N LEU A 429 24.47 15.92 24.29
CA LEU A 429 25.83 15.43 24.52
C LEU A 429 26.53 16.24 25.60
N VAL A 430 26.50 17.55 25.49
CA VAL A 430 27.04 18.47 26.49
C VAL A 430 26.44 18.24 27.89
N LYS A 431 25.10 18.05 27.98
CA LYS A 431 24.45 17.70 29.24
C LYS A 431 24.93 16.36 29.82
N ARG A 432 25.16 15.35 28.97
CA ARG A 432 25.69 14.05 29.40
C ARG A 432 27.14 14.14 29.84
N ILE A 433 27.97 14.88 29.10
CA ILE A 433 29.36 15.10 29.44
C ILE A 433 29.45 15.85 30.78
N ARG A 434 28.69 16.95 30.96
CA ARG A 434 28.63 17.66 32.25
C ARG A 434 28.26 16.74 33.40
N LYS A 435 27.20 15.94 33.24
CA LYS A 435 26.79 14.98 34.26
C LYS A 435 27.84 13.92 34.60
N GLN A 436 28.71 13.54 33.63
CA GLN A 436 29.83 12.62 33.85
C GLN A 436 31.01 13.33 34.55
N ILE A 437 31.31 14.57 34.13
CA ILE A 437 32.29 15.42 34.77
C ILE A 437 31.93 15.62 36.26
N ASP A 438 30.69 16.03 36.53
CA ASP A 438 30.20 16.22 37.89
C ASP A 438 30.19 14.94 38.71
N LYS A 439 29.87 13.79 38.09
CA LYS A 439 29.80 12.47 38.76
C LYS A 439 31.16 11.92 39.17
N PHE A 440 32.18 12.18 38.38
CA PHE A 440 33.52 11.62 38.54
C PHE A 440 34.56 12.65 38.95
N ASP A 441 34.13 13.90 39.28
CA ASP A 441 34.97 15.03 39.64
C ASP A 441 36.16 15.27 38.70
N ILE A 442 35.87 15.12 37.37
CA ILE A 442 36.87 15.24 36.32
C ILE A 442 37.25 16.72 36.14
N LYS A 443 38.52 17.03 36.32
CA LYS A 443 39.06 18.40 36.12
C LYS A 443 39.46 18.57 34.63
N PRO A 444 39.48 19.84 34.13
CA PRO A 444 39.90 20.14 32.75
C PRO A 444 41.29 19.57 32.40
N GLU A 445 42.15 19.51 33.37
CA GLU A 445 43.50 18.97 33.26
C GLU A 445 43.52 17.46 32.97
N ASP A 446 42.57 16.70 33.51
CA ASP A 446 42.43 15.25 33.32
C ASP A 446 42.05 14.88 31.89
N VAL A 447 41.50 15.85 31.12
CA VAL A 447 41.07 15.68 29.72
C VAL A 447 42.01 16.36 28.71
N GLY A 448 43.19 16.85 29.19
CA GLY A 448 44.24 17.42 28.33
C GLY A 448 43.91 18.84 27.81
N PHE A 449 42.97 19.56 28.44
CA PHE A 449 42.75 20.97 28.17
C PHE A 449 43.73 21.80 29.02
N ASN A 450 44.91 22.07 28.48
CA ASN A 450 45.80 23.04 29.10
C ASN A 450 45.21 24.46 28.99
N ASN A 451 45.13 25.18 30.10
CA ASN A 451 44.71 26.58 30.18
C ASN A 451 45.74 27.53 29.48
N SER A 452 45.87 27.42 28.16
CA SER A 452 46.77 28.34 27.40
C SER A 452 46.00 29.37 26.55
N LEU A 453 44.76 29.72 26.96
CA LEU A 453 43.96 30.76 26.30
C LEU A 453 43.30 31.71 27.32
N THR A 454 44.14 32.25 28.23
CA THR A 454 43.76 33.47 28.98
C THR A 454 44.98 34.37 29.04
N ALA A 455 45.32 35.07 27.97
CA ALA A 455 46.03 36.33 27.95
C ALA A 455 46.24 36.82 26.51
N SER A 456 45.29 37.57 25.99
CA SER A 456 45.56 38.70 25.11
C SER A 456 44.23 39.39 24.75
N GLY A 457 44.07 40.61 25.29
CA GLY A 457 43.33 41.69 24.73
C GLY A 457 41.83 41.70 24.92
#